data_111a36997e3398f79ce48663caa0de78
#
_entry.id   111a36997e3398f79ce48663caa0de78
#
_cell.length_a   1.000
_cell.length_b   1.000
_cell.length_c   1.000
_cell.angle_alpha   90.00
_cell.angle_beta   90.00
_cell.angle_gamma   90.00
#
_symmetry.space_group_name_H-M   'P 1'
#
loop_
_entity.id
_entity.type
_entity.pdbx_description
1 polymer ?
#
loop_
_entity_poly.entity_id
_entity_poly.type
_entity_poly.pdbx_seq_one_letter_code
_entity_poly.pdbx_strand_id
1 'polypeptide(L)'
;MIDKKLSVLLLALAAGCGHRVSLQEIPAAEIETTIFFVGDAGEQDPRQVGAPLDSLTAQASVAPQRSIIVYLGDNVYPAGIPAEGAAEWADARRRLEAEVRAIPAGVRGIFIPGNHDWSNATEFGLYSIRLQERMIASMAGGRDIRLLPTNGCPGPVPLDIGRVRIIAIDTQWWLHAFIVRDSLSNCAASTAAQVTEALRQEVRPPGQGRVVFVAAHHPLMTGGMHGGYCGVTGPFRRFGGQSQDIMSSGNRTMRDSLRSAFAGHPPLAFIAGHDHNLQVLRGGLNVNYVLVSGAGSESKTECAVRLRESYYASQHHAGFMRIDVMRGKGVLLRVFRYPATRSGGLSYTRWLEVR
;
A
#
# COMPACT_ATOMS: atom_id res chain seq x y z
N MET A 1 -11.94 -22.02 -76.67
CA MET A 1 -12.13 -20.70 -76.07
C MET A 1 -12.67 -20.94 -74.67
N ILE A 2 -11.79 -20.81 -73.66
CA ILE A 2 -12.13 -21.09 -72.27
C ILE A 2 -11.81 -19.80 -71.50
N ASP A 3 -12.88 -19.15 -71.05
CA ASP A 3 -12.82 -17.92 -70.27
C ASP A 3 -12.41 -18.23 -68.83
N LYS A 4 -11.29 -17.75 -68.37
CA LYS A 4 -10.84 -17.82 -66.98
C LYS A 4 -11.25 -16.53 -66.26
N LYS A 5 -12.33 -16.55 -65.47
CA LYS A 5 -12.64 -15.51 -64.49
C LYS A 5 -11.74 -15.64 -63.29
N LEU A 6 -10.87 -14.67 -63.09
CA LEU A 6 -10.00 -14.53 -61.96
C LEU A 6 -10.76 -13.81 -60.83
N SER A 7 -11.16 -14.56 -59.79
CA SER A 7 -11.76 -13.98 -58.59
C SER A 7 -10.67 -13.41 -57.69
N VAL A 8 -10.64 -12.11 -57.56
CA VAL A 8 -9.75 -11.41 -56.59
C VAL A 8 -10.47 -11.39 -55.26
N LEU A 9 -9.90 -12.14 -54.29
CA LEU A 9 -10.36 -12.15 -52.92
C LEU A 9 -9.72 -10.93 -52.18
N LEU A 10 -10.53 -9.89 -51.92
CA LEU A 10 -10.10 -8.76 -51.09
C LEU A 10 -10.11 -9.22 -49.63
N LEU A 11 -8.90 -9.41 -49.04
CA LEU A 11 -8.74 -9.49 -47.59
C LEU A 11 -8.92 -8.10 -47.00
N ALA A 12 -10.05 -7.86 -46.34
CA ALA A 12 -10.27 -6.71 -45.51
C ALA A 12 -9.42 -6.84 -44.22
N LEU A 13 -8.31 -6.17 -44.12
CA LEU A 13 -7.56 -5.95 -42.89
C LEU A 13 -8.42 -5.11 -41.94
N ALA A 14 -9.08 -5.73 -40.98
CA ALA A 14 -9.69 -5.03 -39.87
C ALA A 14 -8.57 -4.39 -39.02
N ALA A 15 -8.30 -3.11 -39.27
CA ALA A 15 -7.50 -2.28 -38.40
C ALA A 15 -8.24 -2.14 -37.08
N GLY A 16 -7.86 -2.95 -36.08
CA GLY A 16 -8.29 -2.79 -34.70
C GLY A 16 -7.89 -1.42 -34.21
N CYS A 17 -8.83 -0.49 -34.13
CA CYS A 17 -8.67 0.78 -33.42
C CYS A 17 -8.45 0.48 -31.95
N GLY A 18 -7.21 0.20 -31.56
CA GLY A 18 -6.79 0.30 -30.17
C GLY A 18 -6.98 1.76 -29.74
N HIS A 19 -7.99 2.01 -28.94
CA HIS A 19 -8.16 3.29 -28.28
C HIS A 19 -6.89 3.55 -27.45
N ARG A 20 -5.95 4.30 -28.01
CA ARG A 20 -4.91 4.95 -27.22
C ARG A 20 -5.64 5.96 -26.34
N VAL A 21 -5.90 5.59 -25.09
CA VAL A 21 -6.27 6.59 -24.09
C VAL A 21 -5.13 7.59 -24.07
N SER A 22 -5.33 8.73 -24.69
CA SER A 22 -4.48 9.90 -24.54
C SER A 22 -4.44 10.17 -23.04
N LEU A 23 -3.25 10.07 -22.42
CA LEU A 23 -3.03 10.52 -21.06
C LEU A 23 -3.15 12.04 -21.09
N GLN A 24 -4.37 12.54 -21.02
CA GLN A 24 -4.64 13.95 -20.91
C GLN A 24 -3.96 14.42 -19.63
N GLU A 25 -2.93 15.25 -19.75
CA GLU A 25 -2.28 15.84 -18.59
C GLU A 25 -3.34 16.63 -17.82
N ILE A 26 -3.67 16.13 -16.62
CA ILE A 26 -4.63 16.82 -15.76
C ILE A 26 -3.95 18.08 -15.26
N PRO A 27 -4.57 19.26 -15.46
CA PRO A 27 -4.02 20.49 -14.94
C PRO A 27 -3.81 20.38 -13.42
N ALA A 28 -2.64 20.77 -12.96
CA ALA A 28 -2.29 20.70 -11.55
C ALA A 28 -3.29 21.46 -10.65
N ALA A 29 -3.94 22.50 -11.16
CA ALA A 29 -4.95 23.27 -10.47
C ALA A 29 -6.23 22.48 -10.14
N GLU A 30 -6.53 21.41 -10.87
CA GLU A 30 -7.70 20.56 -10.65
C GLU A 30 -7.48 19.53 -9.53
N ILE A 31 -6.22 19.28 -9.15
CA ILE A 31 -5.90 18.33 -8.08
C ILE A 31 -6.02 19.04 -6.74
N GLU A 32 -6.85 18.50 -5.86
CA GLU A 32 -7.02 18.95 -4.47
C GLU A 32 -5.96 18.33 -3.55
N THR A 33 -5.79 17.01 -3.63
CA THR A 33 -4.88 16.24 -2.79
C THR A 33 -4.18 15.17 -3.63
N THR A 34 -2.88 15.01 -3.44
CA THR A 34 -2.09 13.92 -4.01
C THR A 34 -1.60 13.01 -2.87
N ILE A 35 -1.83 11.70 -3.00
CA ILE A 35 -1.41 10.72 -2.01
C ILE A 35 -0.52 9.69 -2.69
N PHE A 36 0.65 9.47 -2.12
CA PHE A 36 1.58 8.43 -2.55
C PHE A 36 1.51 7.27 -1.56
N PHE A 37 1.39 6.06 -2.07
CA PHE A 37 1.38 4.83 -1.29
C PHE A 37 2.55 3.97 -1.72
N VAL A 38 3.43 3.65 -0.77
CA VAL A 38 4.62 2.82 -0.99
C VAL A 38 4.83 1.94 0.23
N GLY A 39 4.91 0.65 0.06
CA GLY A 39 5.20 -0.32 1.13
C GLY A 39 6.49 -1.06 0.84
N ASP A 40 6.99 -1.74 1.88
CA ASP A 40 8.14 -2.64 1.77
C ASP A 40 9.41 -1.92 1.26
N ALA A 41 9.54 -0.66 1.64
CA ALA A 41 10.64 0.21 1.22
C ALA A 41 11.89 0.07 2.10
N GLY A 42 11.81 -0.59 3.24
CA GLY A 42 12.88 -0.71 4.24
C GLY A 42 14.08 -1.57 3.85
N GLU A 43 14.10 -2.16 2.67
CA GLU A 43 15.25 -2.92 2.14
C GLU A 43 16.15 -2.07 1.21
N GLN A 44 15.93 -0.76 1.14
CA GLN A 44 16.80 0.14 0.35
C GLN A 44 18.26 0.01 0.79
N ASP A 45 19.19 0.13 -0.17
CA ASP A 45 20.59 0.35 0.19
C ASP A 45 20.68 1.67 0.96
N PRO A 46 21.13 1.65 2.22
CA PRO A 46 21.15 2.86 3.04
C PRO A 46 22.12 3.94 2.50
N ARG A 47 22.94 3.60 1.53
CA ARG A 47 23.87 4.52 0.85
C ARG A 47 23.30 5.14 -0.41
N GLN A 48 22.25 4.55 -0.96
CA GLN A 48 21.61 5.00 -2.19
C GLN A 48 20.10 4.83 -2.08
N VAL A 49 19.37 5.92 -2.29
CA VAL A 49 17.91 5.86 -2.42
C VAL A 49 17.58 5.25 -3.78
N GLY A 50 16.67 4.27 -3.81
CA GLY A 50 16.28 3.61 -5.05
C GLY A 50 15.38 4.45 -5.93
N ALA A 51 15.34 4.15 -7.24
CA ALA A 51 14.58 4.90 -8.23
C ALA A 51 13.09 5.12 -7.88
N PRO A 52 12.37 4.20 -7.19
CA PRO A 52 11.00 4.46 -6.75
C PRO A 52 10.89 5.64 -5.78
N LEU A 53 11.72 5.69 -4.74
CA LEU A 53 11.68 6.76 -3.75
C LEU A 53 12.16 8.10 -4.32
N ASP A 54 13.19 8.10 -5.17
CA ASP A 54 13.66 9.31 -5.87
C ASP A 54 12.54 9.93 -6.71
N SER A 55 11.85 9.12 -7.49
CA SER A 55 10.74 9.57 -8.30
C SER A 55 9.55 10.03 -7.48
N LEU A 56 9.22 9.31 -6.40
CA LEU A 56 8.17 9.69 -5.46
C LEU A 56 8.48 11.05 -4.84
N THR A 57 9.72 11.24 -4.34
CA THR A 57 10.22 12.50 -3.78
C THR A 57 10.09 13.65 -4.78
N ALA A 58 10.56 13.45 -6.01
CA ALA A 58 10.47 14.45 -7.07
C ALA A 58 9.02 14.84 -7.36
N GLN A 59 8.10 13.86 -7.47
CA GLN A 59 6.70 14.14 -7.74
C GLN A 59 5.99 14.82 -6.54
N ALA A 60 6.30 14.43 -5.30
CA ALA A 60 5.73 15.04 -4.10
C ALA A 60 6.21 16.49 -3.91
N SER A 61 7.44 16.80 -4.33
CA SER A 61 8.03 18.14 -4.28
C SER A 61 7.35 19.16 -5.21
N VAL A 62 6.60 18.71 -6.22
CA VAL A 62 5.89 19.62 -7.15
C VAL A 62 4.82 20.44 -6.43
N ALA A 63 4.13 19.85 -5.44
CA ALA A 63 3.09 20.52 -4.68
C ALA A 63 3.05 20.00 -3.22
N PRO A 64 4.05 20.36 -2.39
CA PRO A 64 4.25 19.75 -1.07
C PRO A 64 3.03 19.87 -0.15
N GLN A 65 2.40 21.05 -0.13
CA GLN A 65 1.29 21.37 0.80
C GLN A 65 0.01 20.56 0.58
N ARG A 66 -0.12 19.90 -0.57
CA ARG A 66 -1.25 19.01 -0.88
C ARG A 66 -0.81 17.56 -1.10
N SER A 67 0.46 17.26 -0.85
CA SER A 67 1.05 15.93 -1.01
C SER A 67 1.17 15.21 0.33
N ILE A 68 0.87 13.92 0.31
CA ILE A 68 0.96 13.02 1.45
C ILE A 68 1.69 11.78 0.99
N ILE A 69 2.65 11.30 1.77
CA ILE A 69 3.32 10.01 1.55
C ILE A 69 2.91 9.07 2.66
N VAL A 70 2.40 7.89 2.29
CA VAL A 70 2.02 6.81 3.21
C VAL A 70 2.92 5.61 2.95
N TYR A 71 3.79 5.30 3.89
CA TYR A 71 4.55 4.07 3.93
C TYR A 71 3.67 2.96 4.50
N LEU A 72 3.50 1.86 3.77
CA LEU A 72 2.54 0.80 4.06
C LEU A 72 3.13 -0.37 4.86
N GLY A 73 4.14 -0.10 5.66
CA GLY A 73 4.81 -1.09 6.51
C GLY A 73 6.03 -1.72 5.87
N ASP A 74 6.70 -2.52 6.70
CA ASP A 74 8.03 -3.09 6.43
C ASP A 74 9.04 -1.99 6.10
N ASN A 75 9.10 -1.02 7.02
CA ASN A 75 9.94 0.16 6.91
C ASN A 75 11.40 -0.15 7.29
N VAL A 76 11.66 -1.26 7.99
CA VAL A 76 13.01 -1.68 8.37
C VAL A 76 13.17 -3.19 8.28
N TYR A 77 13.92 -3.66 7.31
CA TYR A 77 14.33 -5.06 7.19
C TYR A 77 15.65 -5.34 7.91
N PRO A 78 15.91 -6.63 8.30
CA PRO A 78 15.02 -7.78 8.15
C PRO A 78 14.06 -7.98 9.33
N ALA A 79 14.14 -7.21 10.41
CA ALA A 79 13.40 -7.47 11.66
C ALA A 79 13.11 -6.21 12.48
N GLY A 80 12.82 -5.09 11.82
CA GLY A 80 12.53 -3.81 12.47
C GLY A 80 13.76 -3.18 13.15
N ILE A 81 13.52 -2.30 14.11
CA ILE A 81 14.60 -1.62 14.84
C ILE A 81 15.06 -2.51 16.00
N PRO A 82 16.32 -2.97 16.00
CA PRO A 82 16.88 -3.76 17.09
C PRO A 82 17.13 -2.90 18.33
N ALA A 83 17.55 -3.50 19.43
CA ALA A 83 17.95 -2.76 20.62
C ALA A 83 19.16 -1.84 20.32
N GLU A 84 19.19 -0.70 21.00
CA GLU A 84 20.32 0.22 20.88
C GLU A 84 21.63 -0.46 21.31
N GLY A 85 22.66 -0.32 20.50
CA GLY A 85 23.94 -1.00 20.69
C GLY A 85 24.06 -2.39 20.04
N ALA A 86 22.99 -2.93 19.46
CA ALA A 86 23.09 -4.13 18.62
C ALA A 86 23.89 -3.85 17.34
N ALA A 87 24.51 -4.87 16.77
CA ALA A 87 25.35 -4.73 15.58
C ALA A 87 24.59 -4.14 14.38
N GLU A 88 23.31 -4.50 14.25
CA GLU A 88 22.43 -4.08 13.15
C GLU A 88 21.81 -2.69 13.37
N TRP A 89 21.96 -2.09 14.56
CA TRP A 89 21.36 -0.80 14.92
C TRP A 89 21.64 0.32 13.93
N ALA A 90 22.92 0.50 13.58
CA ALA A 90 23.33 1.56 12.68
C ALA A 90 22.76 1.40 11.27
N ASP A 91 22.64 0.17 10.79
CA ASP A 91 22.06 -0.14 9.49
C ASP A 91 20.54 0.08 9.48
N ALA A 92 19.83 -0.46 10.46
CA ALA A 92 18.38 -0.27 10.63
C ALA A 92 18.01 1.22 10.71
N ARG A 93 18.79 2.00 11.49
CA ARG A 93 18.61 3.45 11.57
C ARG A 93 18.79 4.15 10.23
N ARG A 94 19.84 3.80 9.46
CA ARG A 94 20.08 4.40 8.14
C ARG A 94 18.96 4.12 7.13
N ARG A 95 18.38 2.92 7.17
CA ARG A 95 17.23 2.53 6.32
C ARG A 95 16.02 3.43 6.60
N LEU A 96 15.64 3.53 7.86
CA LEU A 96 14.52 4.38 8.28
C LEU A 96 14.79 5.87 7.98
N GLU A 97 16.03 6.33 8.19
CA GLU A 97 16.44 7.69 7.86
C GLU A 97 16.34 7.99 6.35
N ALA A 98 16.63 7.03 5.49
CA ALA A 98 16.48 7.17 4.04
C ALA A 98 15.01 7.41 3.64
N GLU A 99 14.07 6.67 4.23
CA GLU A 99 12.63 6.86 4.01
C GLU A 99 12.15 8.24 4.52
N VAL A 100 12.56 8.63 5.73
CA VAL A 100 12.19 9.95 6.29
C VAL A 100 12.78 11.10 5.45
N ARG A 101 13.99 10.95 4.90
CA ARG A 101 14.60 11.94 3.98
C ARG A 101 13.89 12.01 2.63
N ALA A 102 13.32 10.91 2.16
CA ALA A 102 12.56 10.88 0.92
C ALA A 102 11.25 11.69 1.00
N ILE A 103 10.83 12.13 2.20
CA ILE A 103 9.67 13.00 2.40
C ILE A 103 10.12 14.46 2.28
N PRO A 104 9.73 15.20 1.24
CA PRO A 104 10.12 16.60 1.06
C PRO A 104 9.57 17.51 2.17
N ALA A 105 10.21 18.66 2.36
CA ALA A 105 9.70 19.68 3.27
C ALA A 105 8.29 20.13 2.86
N GLY A 106 7.39 20.24 3.84
CA GLY A 106 5.98 20.59 3.63
C GLY A 106 5.07 19.44 3.20
N VAL A 107 5.63 18.26 2.91
CA VAL A 107 4.86 17.03 2.67
C VAL A 107 4.58 16.35 3.99
N ARG A 108 3.35 15.86 4.18
CA ARG A 108 2.99 15.01 5.32
C ARG A 108 3.48 13.59 5.09
N GLY A 109 4.09 12.97 6.10
CA GLY A 109 4.55 11.59 6.10
C GLY A 109 3.80 10.72 7.11
N ILE A 110 3.34 9.57 6.67
CA ILE A 110 2.67 8.58 7.53
C ILE A 110 3.37 7.25 7.34
N PHE A 111 3.81 6.65 8.42
CA PHE A 111 4.35 5.30 8.46
C PHE A 111 3.33 4.37 9.10
N ILE A 112 3.06 3.23 8.48
CA ILE A 112 2.23 2.16 9.04
C ILE A 112 3.16 1.00 9.39
N PRO A 113 2.92 0.27 10.50
CA PRO A 113 3.73 -0.91 10.82
C PRO A 113 3.46 -2.08 9.88
N GLY A 114 4.54 -2.82 9.53
CA GLY A 114 4.46 -4.12 8.89
C GLY A 114 4.96 -5.25 9.80
N ASN A 115 5.01 -6.48 9.29
CA ASN A 115 5.43 -7.62 10.10
C ASN A 115 6.93 -7.60 10.45
N HIS A 116 7.78 -7.08 9.56
CA HIS A 116 9.21 -6.89 9.86
C HIS A 116 9.41 -5.83 10.93
N ASP A 117 8.67 -4.73 10.91
CA ASP A 117 8.71 -3.69 11.93
C ASP A 117 8.36 -4.23 13.34
N TRP A 118 7.47 -5.22 13.41
CA TRP A 118 7.12 -5.98 14.60
C TRP A 118 8.10 -7.12 14.92
N SER A 119 9.36 -7.01 14.45
CA SER A 119 10.40 -8.02 14.66
C SER A 119 9.93 -9.44 14.27
N ASN A 120 9.25 -9.56 13.13
CA ASN A 120 8.68 -10.81 12.61
C ASN A 120 7.77 -11.53 13.62
N ALA A 121 6.96 -10.76 14.36
CA ALA A 121 6.05 -11.25 15.39
C ALA A 121 6.74 -11.98 16.57
N THR A 122 7.95 -11.58 16.93
CA THR A 122 8.63 -12.06 18.14
C THR A 122 8.16 -11.31 19.40
N GLU A 123 8.59 -11.74 20.56
CA GLU A 123 8.31 -11.06 21.85
C GLU A 123 8.88 -9.63 21.89
N PHE A 124 9.89 -9.32 21.08
CA PHE A 124 10.49 -7.98 20.96
C PHE A 124 9.68 -7.02 20.09
N GLY A 125 8.65 -7.49 19.37
CA GLY A 125 7.93 -6.70 18.39
C GLY A 125 7.39 -5.38 18.95
N LEU A 126 6.74 -5.39 20.11
CA LEU A 126 6.21 -4.17 20.74
C LEU A 126 7.32 -3.17 21.09
N TYR A 127 8.46 -3.66 21.57
CA TYR A 127 9.62 -2.80 21.82
C TYR A 127 10.14 -2.16 20.53
N SER A 128 10.29 -2.96 19.47
CA SER A 128 10.76 -2.50 18.15
C SER A 128 9.85 -1.41 17.58
N ILE A 129 8.53 -1.61 17.58
CA ILE A 129 7.55 -0.63 17.07
C ILE A 129 7.61 0.68 17.86
N ARG A 130 7.64 0.62 19.19
CA ARG A 130 7.73 1.82 20.03
C ARG A 130 9.05 2.57 19.84
N LEU A 131 10.12 1.84 19.58
CA LEU A 131 11.42 2.43 19.28
C LEU A 131 11.42 3.09 17.90
N GLN A 132 10.87 2.43 16.89
CA GLN A 132 10.71 2.99 15.55
C GLN A 132 9.86 4.28 15.57
N GLU A 133 8.76 4.31 16.32
CA GLU A 133 7.93 5.50 16.51
C GLU A 133 8.75 6.69 17.06
N ARG A 134 9.53 6.45 18.12
CA ARG A 134 10.40 7.49 18.71
C ARG A 134 11.47 7.96 17.73
N MET A 135 12.06 7.04 16.96
CA MET A 135 13.08 7.39 15.96
C MET A 135 12.50 8.24 14.84
N ILE A 136 11.32 7.87 14.30
CA ILE A 136 10.61 8.65 13.29
C ILE A 136 10.32 10.06 13.83
N ALA A 137 9.79 10.18 15.03
CA ALA A 137 9.49 11.48 15.66
C ALA A 137 10.76 12.34 15.82
N SER A 138 11.87 11.74 16.22
CA SER A 138 13.18 12.42 16.32
C SER A 138 13.69 12.88 14.96
N MET A 139 13.66 12.00 13.94
CA MET A 139 14.11 12.31 12.58
C MET A 139 13.20 13.32 11.86
N ALA A 140 11.95 13.36 12.22
CA ALA A 140 10.97 14.31 11.68
C ALA A 140 11.36 15.75 11.97
N GLY A 141 11.99 16.02 13.12
CA GLY A 141 12.48 17.36 13.47
C GLY A 141 11.40 18.43 13.46
N GLY A 142 10.19 18.11 13.93
CA GLY A 142 9.02 19.02 13.93
C GLY A 142 8.19 19.01 12.63
N ARG A 143 8.58 18.28 11.59
CA ARG A 143 7.77 18.04 10.40
C ARG A 143 6.56 17.14 10.74
N ASP A 144 5.47 17.24 9.98
CA ASP A 144 4.30 16.36 10.14
C ASP A 144 4.57 14.95 9.57
N ILE A 145 5.44 14.20 10.27
CA ILE A 145 5.82 12.83 9.93
C ILE A 145 5.62 11.96 11.18
N ARG A 146 4.82 10.90 11.06
CA ARG A 146 4.42 10.07 12.20
C ARG A 146 4.28 8.60 11.82
N LEU A 147 4.53 7.72 12.80
CA LEU A 147 4.08 6.33 12.73
C LEU A 147 2.67 6.24 13.30
N LEU A 148 1.77 5.59 12.56
CA LEU A 148 0.37 5.41 12.93
C LEU A 148 -0.08 3.97 12.63
N PRO A 149 -0.83 3.35 13.53
CA PRO A 149 -1.23 3.80 14.87
C PRO A 149 -0.04 3.91 15.82
N THR A 150 -0.13 4.81 16.80
CA THR A 150 0.94 5.04 17.78
C THR A 150 1.00 3.95 18.86
N ASN A 151 2.14 3.84 19.53
CA ASN A 151 2.33 3.04 20.74
C ASN A 151 2.10 1.52 20.56
N GLY A 152 2.12 1.01 19.32
CA GLY A 152 1.81 -0.38 18.99
C GLY A 152 0.32 -0.72 19.10
N CYS A 153 -0.55 0.27 19.11
CA CYS A 153 -2.01 0.08 19.10
C CYS A 153 -2.49 -0.39 17.72
N PRO A 154 -3.62 -1.14 17.64
CA PRO A 154 -4.14 -1.62 16.36
C PRO A 154 -4.79 -0.53 15.50
N GLY A 155 -5.14 0.62 16.05
CA GLY A 155 -5.99 1.61 15.40
C GLY A 155 -7.48 1.30 15.57
N PRO A 156 -8.37 1.86 14.72
CA PRO A 156 -8.08 2.72 13.58
C PRO A 156 -7.69 4.15 13.98
N VAL A 157 -6.85 4.80 13.16
CA VAL A 157 -6.54 6.22 13.31
C VAL A 157 -6.96 6.95 12.03
N PRO A 158 -8.04 7.76 12.06
CA PRO A 158 -8.46 8.53 10.92
C PRO A 158 -7.63 9.81 10.75
N LEU A 159 -7.33 10.15 9.49
CA LEU A 159 -6.68 11.39 9.08
C LEU A 159 -7.56 12.07 8.03
N ASP A 160 -8.08 13.22 8.36
CA ASP A 160 -8.91 14.02 7.48
C ASP A 160 -8.10 15.12 6.79
N ILE A 161 -8.10 15.14 5.46
CA ILE A 161 -7.36 16.07 4.62
C ILE A 161 -8.26 16.50 3.46
N GLY A 162 -8.84 17.69 3.54
CA GLY A 162 -9.84 18.11 2.58
C GLY A 162 -11.00 17.11 2.51
N ARG A 163 -11.27 16.60 1.31
CA ARG A 163 -12.30 15.57 1.07
C ARG A 163 -11.83 14.14 1.35
N VAL A 164 -10.58 13.95 1.69
CA VAL A 164 -10.00 12.62 1.90
C VAL A 164 -10.03 12.26 3.37
N ARG A 165 -10.41 11.02 3.67
CA ARG A 165 -10.12 10.35 4.93
C ARG A 165 -9.24 9.14 4.66
N ILE A 166 -8.04 9.13 5.26
CA ILE A 166 -7.18 7.97 5.31
C ILE A 166 -7.31 7.37 6.71
N ILE A 167 -7.63 6.09 6.79
CA ILE A 167 -7.73 5.36 8.07
C ILE A 167 -6.53 4.42 8.15
N ALA A 168 -5.61 4.70 9.06
CA ALA A 168 -4.44 3.86 9.33
C ALA A 168 -4.81 2.76 10.34
N ILE A 169 -4.49 1.51 10.00
CA ILE A 169 -4.66 0.34 10.88
C ILE A 169 -3.40 -0.52 10.87
N ASP A 170 -3.08 -1.09 12.02
CA ASP A 170 -2.02 -2.09 12.15
C ASP A 170 -2.60 -3.49 12.03
N THR A 171 -2.40 -4.11 10.85
CA THR A 171 -2.87 -5.47 10.58
C THR A 171 -1.98 -6.55 11.19
N GLN A 172 -0.71 -6.25 11.47
CA GLN A 172 0.17 -7.19 12.15
C GLN A 172 -0.28 -7.48 13.58
N TRP A 173 -0.98 -6.54 14.20
CA TRP A 173 -1.56 -6.74 15.54
C TRP A 173 -2.46 -7.99 15.61
N TRP A 174 -3.25 -8.32 14.57
CA TRP A 174 -4.05 -9.54 14.52
C TRP A 174 -3.24 -10.82 14.38
N LEU A 175 -2.06 -10.72 13.78
CA LEU A 175 -1.20 -11.85 13.42
C LEU A 175 -0.09 -12.09 14.45
N HIS A 176 0.01 -11.23 15.46
CA HIS A 176 1.08 -11.25 16.43
C HIS A 176 0.75 -12.20 17.60
N ALA A 177 1.50 -13.29 17.70
CA ALA A 177 1.27 -14.32 18.72
C ALA A 177 1.61 -13.86 20.17
N PHE A 178 2.52 -12.89 20.30
CA PHE A 178 3.11 -12.46 21.58
C PHE A 178 2.65 -11.08 22.06
N ILE A 179 1.59 -10.52 21.49
CA ILE A 179 1.03 -9.27 22.03
C ILE A 179 0.42 -9.57 23.41
N VAL A 180 1.08 -9.06 24.45
CA VAL A 180 0.52 -9.06 25.80
C VAL A 180 -0.48 -7.92 25.88
N ARG A 181 -1.76 -8.24 25.95
CA ARG A 181 -2.86 -7.25 25.91
C ARG A 181 -2.77 -6.20 27.03
N ASP A 182 -2.27 -6.58 28.19
CA ASP A 182 -2.06 -5.66 29.32
C ASP A 182 -1.03 -4.57 29.00
N SER A 183 -0.07 -4.85 28.10
CA SER A 183 0.91 -3.86 27.61
C SER A 183 0.29 -2.80 26.69
N LEU A 184 -0.93 -3.01 26.23
CA LEU A 184 -1.70 -2.13 25.32
C LEU A 184 -2.85 -1.43 26.05
N SER A 185 -2.80 -1.33 27.38
CA SER A 185 -3.86 -0.72 28.21
C SER A 185 -4.21 0.73 27.84
N ASN A 186 -3.29 1.43 27.16
CA ASN A 186 -3.49 2.82 26.69
C ASN A 186 -4.11 2.91 25.29
N CYS A 187 -4.46 1.79 24.65
CA CYS A 187 -5.13 1.80 23.35
C CYS A 187 -6.64 2.00 23.50
N ALA A 188 -7.23 2.83 22.66
CA ALA A 188 -8.69 3.06 22.64
C ALA A 188 -9.46 1.78 22.27
N ALA A 189 -8.85 0.87 21.53
CA ALA A 189 -9.35 -0.48 21.22
C ALA A 189 -8.22 -1.49 21.41
N SER A 190 -8.48 -2.57 22.13
CA SER A 190 -7.50 -3.62 22.47
C SER A 190 -7.99 -5.05 22.17
N THR A 191 -9.22 -5.18 21.66
CA THR A 191 -9.78 -6.46 21.21
C THR A 191 -10.22 -6.37 19.76
N ALA A 192 -10.22 -7.50 19.04
CA ALA A 192 -10.66 -7.54 17.65
C ALA A 192 -12.08 -6.98 17.46
N ALA A 193 -12.99 -7.24 18.41
CA ALA A 193 -14.35 -6.71 18.36
C ALA A 193 -14.38 -5.18 18.51
N GLN A 194 -13.60 -4.62 19.44
CA GLN A 194 -13.50 -3.17 19.62
C GLN A 194 -12.89 -2.48 18.41
N VAL A 195 -11.81 -3.04 17.84
CA VAL A 195 -11.18 -2.50 16.62
C VAL A 195 -12.14 -2.56 15.45
N THR A 196 -12.87 -3.67 15.28
CA THR A 196 -13.86 -3.84 14.21
C THR A 196 -14.99 -2.81 14.33
N GLU A 197 -15.48 -2.56 15.56
CA GLU A 197 -16.54 -1.57 15.79
C GLU A 197 -16.05 -0.13 15.58
N ALA A 198 -14.87 0.20 16.10
CA ALA A 198 -14.25 1.50 15.87
C ALA A 198 -14.05 1.76 14.37
N LEU A 199 -13.53 0.75 13.64
CA LEU A 199 -13.33 0.86 12.19
C LEU A 199 -14.66 1.03 11.44
N ARG A 200 -15.73 0.34 11.86
CA ARG A 200 -17.08 0.51 11.27
C ARG A 200 -17.59 1.93 11.41
N GLN A 201 -17.26 2.61 12.49
CA GLN A 201 -17.63 4.01 12.69
C GLN A 201 -16.79 4.94 11.83
N GLU A 202 -15.48 4.69 11.73
CA GLU A 202 -14.56 5.55 10.99
C GLU A 202 -14.73 5.47 9.47
N VAL A 203 -15.15 4.32 8.91
CA VAL A 203 -15.42 4.21 7.46
C VAL A 203 -16.70 4.93 7.03
N ARG A 204 -17.58 5.29 7.96
CA ARG A 204 -18.73 6.13 7.65
C ARG A 204 -18.25 7.52 7.26
N PRO A 205 -18.56 8.00 6.05
CA PRO A 205 -18.08 9.31 5.64
C PRO A 205 -18.71 10.38 6.52
N PRO A 206 -17.93 11.23 7.22
CA PRO A 206 -18.49 12.37 7.94
C PRO A 206 -18.86 13.47 6.94
N GLY A 207 -20.05 13.38 6.34
CA GLY A 207 -20.56 14.32 5.35
C GLY A 207 -20.52 13.80 3.91
N GLN A 208 -21.28 14.48 3.03
CA GLN A 208 -21.37 14.10 1.61
C GLN A 208 -20.07 14.38 0.84
N GLY A 209 -19.70 13.46 -0.04
CA GLY A 209 -18.61 13.63 -1.00
C GLY A 209 -17.21 13.34 -0.48
N ARG A 210 -17.07 12.82 0.75
CA ARG A 210 -15.77 12.40 1.28
C ARG A 210 -15.32 11.06 0.71
N VAL A 211 -14.04 10.96 0.37
CA VAL A 211 -13.40 9.74 -0.15
C VAL A 211 -12.67 9.05 0.99
N VAL A 212 -12.99 7.79 1.25
CA VAL A 212 -12.40 7.01 2.33
C VAL A 212 -11.43 5.98 1.78
N PHE A 213 -10.20 5.99 2.27
CA PHE A 213 -9.16 4.99 2.05
C PHE A 213 -8.82 4.32 3.39
N VAL A 214 -8.58 3.02 3.35
CA VAL A 214 -8.00 2.30 4.50
C VAL A 214 -6.60 1.87 4.09
N ALA A 215 -5.61 2.26 4.89
CA ALA A 215 -4.22 1.95 4.68
C ALA A 215 -3.71 0.99 5.77
N ALA A 216 -3.08 -0.10 5.35
CA ALA A 216 -2.62 -1.19 6.18
C ALA A 216 -1.38 -1.86 5.56
N HIS A 217 -0.79 -2.84 6.25
CA HIS A 217 0.29 -3.62 5.66
C HIS A 217 -0.19 -4.85 4.92
N HIS A 218 -1.00 -5.73 5.53
CA HIS A 218 -1.44 -6.98 4.91
C HIS A 218 -2.65 -6.76 3.99
N PRO A 219 -2.62 -7.26 2.73
CA PRO A 219 -3.70 -7.09 1.79
C PRO A 219 -4.92 -7.98 2.09
N LEU A 220 -6.12 -7.51 1.72
CA LEU A 220 -7.35 -8.31 1.78
C LEU A 220 -7.41 -9.39 0.70
N MET A 221 -6.68 -9.20 -0.39
CA MET A 221 -6.60 -10.08 -1.55
C MET A 221 -5.29 -9.79 -2.28
N THR A 222 -4.63 -10.84 -2.77
CA THR A 222 -3.40 -10.71 -3.55
C THR A 222 -3.21 -11.90 -4.48
N GLY A 223 -2.62 -11.67 -5.63
CA GLY A 223 -2.09 -12.68 -6.54
C GLY A 223 -0.59 -12.92 -6.38
N GLY A 224 0.01 -12.43 -5.30
CA GLY A 224 1.43 -12.58 -4.99
C GLY A 224 1.78 -13.84 -4.21
N MET A 225 2.97 -13.85 -3.63
CA MET A 225 3.52 -15.00 -2.91
C MET A 225 2.67 -15.35 -1.68
N HIS A 226 2.25 -14.36 -0.90
CA HIS A 226 1.42 -14.55 0.28
C HIS A 226 -0.03 -14.96 -0.04
N GLY A 227 -0.46 -14.83 -1.31
CA GLY A 227 -1.68 -15.42 -1.84
C GLY A 227 -1.56 -16.91 -2.20
N GLY A 228 -0.35 -17.47 -2.15
CA GLY A 228 -0.07 -18.85 -2.53
C GLY A 228 -0.07 -19.09 -4.05
N TYR A 229 0.19 -18.06 -4.85
CA TYR A 229 0.16 -18.16 -6.30
C TYR A 229 1.56 -18.30 -6.95
N CYS A 230 2.61 -18.12 -6.18
CA CYS A 230 3.97 -18.00 -6.70
C CYS A 230 4.94 -19.00 -6.07
N GLY A 231 5.91 -19.42 -6.89
CA GLY A 231 6.99 -20.29 -6.46
C GLY A 231 6.57 -21.72 -6.16
N VAL A 232 7.54 -22.58 -5.90
CA VAL A 232 7.32 -24.01 -5.59
C VAL A 232 6.58 -24.23 -4.26
N THR A 233 6.61 -23.27 -3.36
CA THR A 233 5.92 -23.30 -2.08
C THR A 233 4.47 -22.80 -2.16
N GLY A 234 4.07 -22.23 -3.30
CA GLY A 234 2.73 -21.67 -3.52
C GLY A 234 1.58 -22.60 -3.13
N PRO A 235 1.57 -23.88 -3.53
CA PRO A 235 0.52 -24.81 -3.12
C PRO A 235 0.42 -24.98 -1.59
N PHE A 236 1.56 -25.09 -0.88
CA PHE A 236 1.57 -25.18 0.58
C PHE A 236 1.04 -23.92 1.25
N ARG A 237 1.42 -22.75 0.77
CA ARG A 237 0.91 -21.45 1.26
C ARG A 237 -0.60 -21.33 1.03
N ARG A 238 -1.12 -21.90 -0.05
CA ARG A 238 -2.55 -21.89 -0.39
C ARG A 238 -3.38 -22.84 0.49
N PHE A 239 -2.80 -23.93 1.00
CA PHE A 239 -3.53 -24.94 1.79
C PHE A 239 -3.37 -24.81 3.31
N GLY A 240 -2.56 -23.91 3.81
CA GLY A 240 -2.39 -23.80 5.24
C GLY A 240 -1.30 -22.85 5.71
N GLY A 241 -0.54 -22.34 4.81
CA GLY A 241 0.43 -21.26 4.84
C GLY A 241 1.16 -20.91 6.15
N GLN A 242 2.10 -20.04 6.02
CA GLN A 242 2.73 -19.37 7.17
C GLN A 242 1.75 -18.38 7.80
N SER A 243 2.00 -17.94 9.04
CA SER A 243 1.12 -17.03 9.77
C SER A 243 0.79 -15.74 9.02
N GLN A 244 1.70 -15.29 8.16
CA GLN A 244 1.55 -14.08 7.35
C GLN A 244 0.76 -14.27 6.04
N ASP A 245 0.55 -15.53 5.63
CA ASP A 245 -0.14 -15.84 4.38
C ASP A 245 -1.65 -15.65 4.50
N ILE A 246 -2.27 -15.30 3.38
CA ILE A 246 -3.73 -15.04 3.28
C ILE A 246 -4.58 -16.23 3.76
N MET A 247 -4.06 -17.44 3.62
CA MET A 247 -4.77 -18.67 4.00
C MET A 247 -4.58 -19.08 5.46
N SER A 248 -3.72 -18.41 6.22
CA SER A 248 -3.58 -18.67 7.66
C SER A 248 -4.87 -18.34 8.41
N SER A 249 -5.12 -19.00 9.54
CA SER A 249 -6.31 -18.75 10.36
C SER A 249 -6.37 -17.32 10.89
N GLY A 250 -5.23 -16.77 11.35
CA GLY A 250 -5.12 -15.40 11.82
C GLY A 250 -5.46 -14.39 10.74
N ASN A 251 -4.89 -14.55 9.54
CA ASN A 251 -5.16 -13.65 8.43
C ASN A 251 -6.62 -13.73 7.97
N ARG A 252 -7.23 -14.92 7.94
CA ARG A 252 -8.66 -15.07 7.65
C ARG A 252 -9.52 -14.31 8.66
N THR A 253 -9.27 -14.51 9.95
CA THR A 253 -10.00 -13.79 11.02
C THR A 253 -9.86 -12.28 10.88
N MET A 254 -8.64 -11.77 10.64
CA MET A 254 -8.40 -10.35 10.37
C MET A 254 -9.23 -9.85 9.20
N ARG A 255 -9.15 -10.51 8.05
CA ARG A 255 -9.88 -10.10 6.84
C ARG A 255 -11.39 -10.13 7.01
N ASP A 256 -11.92 -11.12 7.73
CA ASP A 256 -13.35 -11.23 7.99
C ASP A 256 -13.82 -10.11 8.94
N SER A 257 -13.02 -9.77 9.97
CA SER A 257 -13.25 -8.61 10.84
C SER A 257 -13.28 -7.30 10.05
N LEU A 258 -12.27 -7.07 9.20
CA LEU A 258 -12.19 -5.86 8.39
C LEU A 258 -13.36 -5.75 7.39
N ARG A 259 -13.69 -6.83 6.68
CA ARG A 259 -14.83 -6.86 5.76
C ARG A 259 -16.16 -6.61 6.49
N SER A 260 -16.32 -7.15 7.69
CA SER A 260 -17.49 -6.89 8.53
C SER A 260 -17.59 -5.41 8.93
N ALA A 261 -16.47 -4.77 9.25
CA ALA A 261 -16.45 -3.34 9.55
C ALA A 261 -16.88 -2.47 8.37
N PHE A 262 -16.55 -2.87 7.14
CA PHE A 262 -16.87 -2.13 5.91
C PHE A 262 -18.31 -2.35 5.42
N ALA A 263 -19.07 -3.25 6.04
CA ALA A 263 -20.44 -3.53 5.62
C ALA A 263 -21.33 -2.28 5.69
N GLY A 264 -22.01 -1.97 4.60
CA GLY A 264 -22.88 -0.78 4.47
C GLY A 264 -22.15 0.52 4.10
N HIS A 265 -20.85 0.62 4.36
CA HIS A 265 -20.02 1.77 4.00
C HIS A 265 -18.66 1.33 3.44
N PRO A 266 -18.62 0.71 2.23
CA PRO A 266 -17.38 0.24 1.66
C PRO A 266 -16.42 1.40 1.37
N PRO A 267 -15.16 1.36 1.86
CA PRO A 267 -14.15 2.36 1.47
C PRO A 267 -13.88 2.28 -0.04
N LEU A 268 -13.45 3.40 -0.62
CA LEU A 268 -13.10 3.44 -2.04
C LEU A 268 -11.95 2.48 -2.33
N ALA A 269 -10.92 2.45 -1.49
CA ALA A 269 -9.89 1.44 -1.60
C ALA A 269 -9.34 1.01 -0.23
N PHE A 270 -8.98 -0.27 -0.14
CA PHE A 270 -8.09 -0.82 0.87
C PHE A 270 -6.70 -0.96 0.23
N ILE A 271 -5.70 -0.33 0.82
CA ILE A 271 -4.38 -0.16 0.24
C ILE A 271 -3.35 -0.79 1.17
N ALA A 272 -2.51 -1.68 0.63
CA ALA A 272 -1.58 -2.47 1.42
C ALA A 272 -0.22 -2.67 0.73
N GLY A 273 0.77 -3.11 1.50
CA GLY A 273 2.07 -3.61 1.07
C GLY A 273 2.15 -5.13 1.11
N HIS A 274 3.17 -5.66 1.80
CA HIS A 274 3.40 -7.04 2.17
C HIS A 274 3.79 -7.99 1.02
N ASP A 275 3.06 -8.02 -0.08
CA ASP A 275 3.49 -8.68 -1.31
C ASP A 275 4.31 -7.70 -2.14
N HIS A 276 5.56 -8.04 -2.43
CA HIS A 276 6.54 -7.16 -3.05
C HIS A 276 6.31 -6.97 -4.56
N ASN A 277 5.13 -6.48 -4.89
CA ASN A 277 4.67 -6.26 -6.25
C ASN A 277 3.62 -5.14 -6.30
N LEU A 278 3.08 -4.86 -7.50
CA LEU A 278 2.07 -3.83 -7.70
C LEU A 278 0.81 -4.44 -8.30
N GLN A 279 -0.32 -4.34 -7.60
CA GLN A 279 -1.59 -4.88 -8.07
C GLN A 279 -2.74 -3.89 -7.88
N VAL A 280 -3.61 -3.80 -8.89
CA VAL A 280 -4.89 -3.08 -8.81
C VAL A 280 -5.99 -4.12 -9.02
N LEU A 281 -6.75 -4.39 -7.98
CA LEU A 281 -7.77 -5.42 -7.96
C LEU A 281 -9.15 -4.81 -7.77
N ARG A 282 -10.15 -5.40 -8.42
CA ARG A 282 -11.55 -5.15 -8.05
C ARG A 282 -11.76 -5.70 -6.65
N GLY A 283 -12.23 -4.89 -5.76
CA GLY A 283 -12.62 -5.34 -4.44
C GLY A 283 -13.77 -6.34 -4.49
N GLY A 284 -13.85 -7.16 -3.48
CA GLY A 284 -14.99 -8.06 -3.26
C GLY A 284 -16.10 -7.33 -2.50
N LEU A 285 -16.87 -8.11 -1.74
CA LEU A 285 -17.88 -7.56 -0.84
C LEU A 285 -17.25 -6.56 0.13
N ASN A 286 -17.89 -5.41 0.27
CA ASN A 286 -17.57 -4.39 1.28
C ASN A 286 -16.28 -3.57 1.06
N VAL A 287 -15.68 -3.61 -0.13
CA VAL A 287 -14.60 -2.70 -0.54
C VAL A 287 -14.62 -2.52 -2.06
N ASN A 288 -14.42 -1.28 -2.58
CA ASN A 288 -14.50 -1.09 -4.03
C ASN A 288 -13.23 -1.54 -4.76
N TYR A 289 -12.05 -1.22 -4.22
CA TYR A 289 -10.75 -1.63 -4.77
C TYR A 289 -9.83 -2.16 -3.68
N VAL A 290 -9.00 -3.15 -4.04
CA VAL A 290 -7.83 -3.56 -3.25
C VAL A 290 -6.60 -3.19 -4.06
N LEU A 291 -5.71 -2.42 -3.45
CA LEU A 291 -4.47 -1.97 -4.06
C LEU A 291 -3.30 -2.59 -3.26
N VAL A 292 -2.39 -3.25 -3.96
CA VAL A 292 -1.13 -3.74 -3.38
C VAL A 292 -0.02 -2.88 -3.95
N SER A 293 0.68 -2.16 -3.09
CA SER A 293 1.79 -1.27 -3.42
C SER A 293 3.01 -1.58 -2.55
N GLY A 294 3.43 -2.85 -2.57
CA GLY A 294 4.50 -3.39 -1.72
C GLY A 294 5.85 -3.53 -2.44
N ALA A 295 6.10 -2.75 -3.48
CA ALA A 295 7.32 -2.85 -4.28
C ALA A 295 8.23 -1.62 -4.12
N GLY A 296 8.30 -1.04 -2.92
CA GLY A 296 9.10 0.15 -2.63
C GLY A 296 10.61 -0.05 -2.77
N SER A 297 11.10 -1.28 -2.61
CA SER A 297 12.53 -1.63 -2.74
C SER A 297 12.83 -2.34 -4.05
N GLU A 298 13.93 -1.96 -4.72
CA GLU A 298 14.39 -2.63 -5.95
C GLU A 298 14.95 -4.03 -5.69
N SER A 299 15.50 -4.26 -4.52
CA SER A 299 16.12 -5.53 -4.12
C SER A 299 15.12 -6.63 -3.78
N LYS A 300 13.87 -6.28 -3.50
CA LYS A 300 12.83 -7.23 -3.07
C LYS A 300 11.58 -7.13 -3.92
N THR A 301 11.66 -7.54 -5.17
CA THR A 301 10.50 -7.61 -6.05
C THR A 301 10.12 -9.04 -6.35
N GLU A 302 8.84 -9.34 -6.29
CA GLU A 302 8.31 -10.69 -6.38
C GLU A 302 7.30 -10.85 -7.52
N CYS A 303 6.88 -12.08 -7.74
CA CYS A 303 5.87 -12.38 -8.75
C CYS A 303 4.49 -11.87 -8.35
N ALA A 304 3.66 -11.60 -9.35
CA ALA A 304 2.22 -11.36 -9.21
C ALA A 304 1.48 -11.99 -10.37
N VAL A 305 0.62 -12.96 -10.09
CA VAL A 305 -0.28 -13.51 -11.12
C VAL A 305 -1.55 -12.65 -11.23
N ARG A 306 -2.09 -12.58 -12.45
CA ARG A 306 -3.36 -11.91 -12.67
C ARG A 306 -4.51 -12.80 -12.17
N LEU A 307 -5.20 -12.31 -11.15
CA LEU A 307 -6.45 -12.90 -10.68
C LEU A 307 -7.62 -12.49 -11.60
N ARG A 308 -8.76 -13.13 -11.45
CA ARG A 308 -10.01 -12.73 -12.13
C ARG A 308 -10.40 -11.27 -11.81
N GLU A 309 -10.04 -10.80 -10.63
CA GLU A 309 -10.30 -9.45 -10.11
C GLU A 309 -9.28 -8.42 -10.58
N SER A 310 -8.17 -8.84 -11.24
CA SER A 310 -7.09 -7.93 -11.59
C SER A 310 -7.43 -6.99 -12.73
N TYR A 311 -7.34 -5.70 -12.47
CA TYR A 311 -7.22 -4.67 -13.49
C TYR A 311 -5.77 -4.51 -13.94
N TYR A 312 -4.84 -4.62 -12.98
CA TYR A 312 -3.41 -4.50 -13.23
C TYR A 312 -2.63 -5.41 -12.25
N ALA A 313 -1.54 -5.99 -12.74
CA ALA A 313 -0.55 -6.70 -11.94
C ALA A 313 0.83 -6.50 -12.59
N SER A 314 1.82 -6.15 -11.79
CA SER A 314 3.22 -6.03 -12.19
C SER A 314 4.08 -6.85 -11.24
N GLN A 315 4.81 -7.79 -11.79
CA GLN A 315 5.76 -8.65 -11.09
C GLN A 315 7.20 -8.20 -11.39
N HIS A 316 8.10 -8.43 -10.45
CA HIS A 316 9.54 -8.18 -10.62
C HIS A 316 9.90 -6.75 -11.04
N HIS A 317 9.10 -5.78 -10.60
CA HIS A 317 9.37 -4.36 -10.79
C HIS A 317 9.11 -3.63 -9.49
N ALA A 318 10.06 -2.82 -9.07
CA ALA A 318 9.87 -1.88 -7.99
C ALA A 318 8.92 -0.74 -8.39
N GLY A 319 8.34 -0.06 -7.41
CA GLY A 319 7.43 1.05 -7.71
C GLY A 319 6.55 1.48 -6.57
N PHE A 320 5.60 2.35 -6.91
CA PHE A 320 4.63 2.90 -5.97
C PHE A 320 3.32 3.27 -6.68
N MET A 321 2.31 3.59 -5.90
CA MET A 321 1.02 4.10 -6.39
C MET A 321 0.81 5.54 -5.96
N ARG A 322 0.23 6.33 -6.86
CA ARG A 322 -0.18 7.71 -6.63
C ARG A 322 -1.67 7.85 -6.89
N ILE A 323 -2.37 8.47 -5.96
CA ILE A 323 -3.79 8.81 -6.08
C ILE A 323 -3.92 10.33 -6.09
N ASP A 324 -4.52 10.88 -7.14
CA ASP A 324 -4.90 12.28 -7.24
C ASP A 324 -6.40 12.42 -7.02
N VAL A 325 -6.79 13.14 -6.00
CA VAL A 325 -8.17 13.49 -5.70
C VAL A 325 -8.46 14.87 -6.29
N MET A 326 -9.43 14.92 -7.21
CA MET A 326 -9.75 16.14 -7.94
C MET A 326 -10.65 17.07 -7.12
N ARG A 327 -10.61 18.39 -7.38
CA ARG A 327 -11.52 19.38 -6.79
C ARG A 327 -13.00 19.08 -7.08
N GLY A 328 -13.28 18.42 -8.21
CA GLY A 328 -14.57 17.82 -8.53
C GLY A 328 -14.75 16.46 -7.84
N LYS A 329 -15.41 15.50 -8.50
CA LYS A 329 -15.71 14.17 -7.91
C LYS A 329 -14.70 13.07 -8.30
N GLY A 330 -13.72 13.36 -9.14
CA GLY A 330 -12.81 12.35 -9.69
C GLY A 330 -11.72 11.93 -8.71
N VAL A 331 -11.36 10.66 -8.75
CA VAL A 331 -10.20 10.08 -8.07
C VAL A 331 -9.40 9.28 -9.10
N LEU A 332 -8.17 9.69 -9.37
CA LEU A 332 -7.32 9.05 -10.37
C LEU A 332 -6.17 8.31 -9.72
N LEU A 333 -6.11 7.01 -9.95
CA LEU A 333 -5.00 6.14 -9.59
C LEU A 333 -3.97 6.13 -10.72
N ARG A 334 -2.69 6.24 -10.35
CA ARG A 334 -1.53 6.04 -11.22
C ARG A 334 -0.58 5.03 -10.57
N VAL A 335 -0.05 4.11 -11.36
CA VAL A 335 0.96 3.14 -10.92
C VAL A 335 2.27 3.44 -11.65
N PHE A 336 3.33 3.60 -10.88
CA PHE A 336 4.69 3.82 -11.36
C PHE A 336 5.52 2.57 -11.10
N ARG A 337 6.36 2.18 -12.06
CA ARG A 337 7.25 1.02 -11.93
C ARG A 337 8.65 1.32 -12.46
N TYR A 338 9.62 0.64 -11.88
CA TYR A 338 11.04 0.77 -12.19
C TYR A 338 11.71 -0.60 -12.38
N PRO A 339 12.72 -0.75 -13.27
CA PRO A 339 13.17 0.30 -14.16
C PRO A 339 12.08 0.81 -15.08
N ALA A 340 12.13 2.12 -15.38
CA ALA A 340 11.11 2.79 -16.17
C ALA A 340 11.15 2.31 -17.63
N THR A 341 10.00 1.87 -18.16
CA THR A 341 9.86 1.53 -19.59
C THR A 341 9.33 2.70 -20.42
N ARG A 342 8.87 3.77 -19.74
CA ARG A 342 8.36 5.01 -20.30
C ARG A 342 8.86 6.19 -19.48
N SER A 343 8.80 7.41 -20.04
CA SER A 343 9.16 8.62 -19.32
C SER A 343 8.44 8.70 -17.97
N GLY A 344 9.20 8.90 -16.90
CA GLY A 344 8.68 9.02 -15.54
C GLY A 344 8.15 7.75 -14.90
N GLY A 345 8.32 6.57 -15.51
CA GLY A 345 7.93 5.27 -14.90
C GLY A 345 6.44 4.96 -14.90
N LEU A 346 5.56 5.82 -15.41
CA LEU A 346 4.12 5.61 -15.43
C LEU A 346 3.75 4.36 -16.24
N SER A 347 3.12 3.38 -15.57
CA SER A 347 2.78 2.07 -16.13
C SER A 347 1.29 1.84 -16.31
N TYR A 348 0.46 2.41 -15.43
CA TYR A 348 -0.99 2.21 -15.45
C TYR A 348 -1.73 3.41 -14.88
N THR A 349 -2.93 3.67 -15.38
CA THR A 349 -3.85 4.69 -14.85
C THR A 349 -5.27 4.16 -14.82
N ARG A 350 -6.05 4.62 -13.80
CA ARG A 350 -7.45 4.28 -13.67
C ARG A 350 -8.22 5.33 -12.87
N TRP A 351 -9.37 5.75 -13.37
CA TRP A 351 -10.36 6.43 -12.56
C TRP A 351 -11.00 5.44 -11.59
N LEU A 352 -10.98 5.78 -10.31
CA LEU A 352 -11.63 4.99 -9.27
C LEU A 352 -13.06 5.50 -9.07
N GLU A 353 -14.01 4.60 -9.08
CA GLU A 353 -15.43 4.88 -8.94
C GLU A 353 -15.97 4.13 -7.73
N VAL A 354 -16.86 4.77 -6.98
CA VAL A 354 -17.68 4.13 -5.93
C VAL A 354 -18.69 3.22 -6.64
N ARG A 355 -18.80 1.97 -6.22
CA ARG A 355 -19.68 0.95 -6.79
C ARG A 355 -20.82 0.61 -5.85
#